data_c96139c3118139383685fd7d9062e2a4
#
_entry.id   c96139c3118139383685fd7d9062e2a4
#
_cell.length_a   1.000
_cell.length_b   1.000
_cell.length_c   1.000
_cell.angle_alpha   90.00
_cell.angle_beta   90.00
_cell.angle_gamma   90.00
#
_symmetry.space_group_name_H-M   'P 1'
#
loop_
_entity.id
_entity.type
_entity.pdbx_description
1 polymer ?
#
loop_
_entity_poly.entity_id
_entity_poly.type
_entity_poly.pdbx_seq_one_letter_code
_entity_poly.pdbx_strand_id
1 'polypeptide(L)'
;LGDVYKRQDYIENNLDSEISYDEAAQIACCSTYYFQRMFTYITGISLAEYIRRRRMTQAAFELQRTDKRVLEVALKYGYTSPTSFNRAFQNVHGISPIAAKDIGSTLNAYPAIKFSVHITGGSAMSYHIEEKGAMRIVGVRTPLVEDFETNIKSVPIFWQHTLTTVQFNQICSFTHKEPKGVLGISIYQNPNNIFYYIAASTDALVPEGMYEYEIPATTWVIFENDGYFKESVQSVFRRFYTEWLPFSGYEYAGLPDIEVYPVVEDGTIHGHSEVWIAIKKKKENT
;
A
#
# COMPACT_ATOMS: atom_id res chain seq x y z
N LEU A 1 17.67 -5.12 -1.72
CA LEU A 1 17.19 -6.46 -2.12
C LEU A 1 17.41 -7.51 -1.02
N GLY A 2 18.55 -7.54 -0.35
CA GLY A 2 18.81 -8.50 0.76
C GLY A 2 17.79 -8.42 1.89
N ASP A 3 17.27 -7.24 2.17
CA ASP A 3 16.29 -7.04 3.25
C ASP A 3 14.87 -7.51 2.88
N VAL A 4 14.50 -7.52 1.60
CA VAL A 4 13.20 -8.06 1.14
C VAL A 4 13.16 -9.59 1.30
N TYR A 5 14.28 -10.29 1.10
CA TYR A 5 14.36 -11.74 1.32
C TYR A 5 14.24 -12.12 2.80
N LYS A 6 14.91 -11.40 3.70
CA LYS A 6 14.82 -11.65 5.16
C LYS A 6 13.40 -11.48 5.70
N ARG A 7 12.60 -10.62 5.11
CA ARG A 7 11.21 -10.30 5.49
C ARG A 7 10.24 -11.41 5.13
N GLN A 8 10.41 -11.98 3.94
CA GLN A 8 9.61 -13.10 3.49
C GLN A 8 9.85 -14.32 4.36
N ASP A 9 11.11 -14.56 4.73
CA ASP A 9 11.48 -15.66 5.62
C ASP A 9 10.80 -15.53 6.99
N TYR A 10 10.67 -14.31 7.53
CA TYR A 10 9.95 -14.10 8.79
C TYR A 10 8.48 -14.54 8.69
N ILE A 11 7.74 -14.08 7.67
CA ILE A 11 6.33 -14.43 7.48
C ILE A 11 6.17 -15.94 7.24
N GLU A 12 6.98 -16.51 6.35
CA GLU A 12 6.89 -17.93 6.01
C GLU A 12 7.24 -18.84 7.21
N ASN A 13 8.17 -18.42 8.06
CA ASN A 13 8.57 -19.16 9.26
C ASN A 13 7.56 -19.03 10.41
N ASN A 14 6.63 -18.08 10.35
CA ASN A 14 5.64 -17.82 11.38
C ASN A 14 4.18 -18.06 10.92
N LEU A 15 3.96 -18.80 9.83
CA LEU A 15 2.59 -19.07 9.33
C LEU A 15 1.72 -19.83 10.32
N ASP A 16 2.31 -20.67 11.18
CA ASP A 16 1.66 -21.47 12.20
C ASP A 16 1.68 -20.83 13.60
N SER A 17 2.02 -19.57 13.68
CA SER A 17 2.08 -18.78 14.91
C SER A 17 1.45 -17.39 14.70
N GLU A 18 1.52 -16.54 15.69
CA GLU A 18 1.13 -15.15 15.55
C GLU A 18 2.17 -14.39 14.71
N ILE A 19 1.71 -13.70 13.66
CA ILE A 19 2.55 -12.87 12.81
C ILE A 19 2.37 -11.42 13.26
N SER A 20 3.43 -10.84 13.82
CA SER A 20 3.47 -9.41 14.13
C SER A 20 3.84 -8.62 12.87
N TYR A 21 2.93 -7.76 12.41
CA TYR A 21 3.22 -6.85 11.29
C TYR A 21 4.26 -5.80 11.69
N ASP A 22 4.34 -5.44 12.97
CA ASP A 22 5.34 -4.52 13.49
C ASP A 22 6.75 -5.12 13.44
N GLU A 23 6.91 -6.39 13.82
CA GLU A 23 8.19 -7.07 13.69
C GLU A 23 8.60 -7.20 12.22
N ALA A 24 7.68 -7.57 11.34
CA ALA A 24 7.95 -7.61 9.90
C ALA A 24 8.37 -6.25 9.36
N ALA A 25 7.74 -5.17 9.81
CA ALA A 25 8.08 -3.81 9.44
C ALA A 25 9.42 -3.35 10.04
N GLN A 26 9.74 -3.71 11.29
CA GLN A 26 11.04 -3.44 11.91
C GLN A 26 12.19 -4.12 11.18
N ILE A 27 12.04 -5.39 10.80
CA ILE A 27 13.01 -6.09 9.93
C ILE A 27 13.15 -5.32 8.60
N ALA A 28 12.09 -4.65 8.18
CA ALA A 28 12.01 -3.79 7.02
C ALA A 28 12.61 -2.40 7.21
N CYS A 29 12.98 -2.01 8.42
CA CYS A 29 13.40 -0.66 8.78
C CYS A 29 12.38 0.41 8.34
N CYS A 30 11.08 0.11 8.44
CA CYS A 30 10.00 1.02 8.05
C CYS A 30 8.79 0.89 8.98
N SER A 31 7.78 1.74 8.81
CA SER A 31 6.53 1.62 9.56
C SER A 31 5.68 0.46 9.05
N THR A 32 4.81 -0.07 9.89
CA THR A 32 3.88 -1.16 9.57
C THR A 32 2.98 -0.81 8.39
N TYR A 33 2.44 0.40 8.37
CA TYR A 33 1.62 0.89 7.26
C TYR A 33 2.41 0.93 5.94
N TYR A 34 3.63 1.48 5.98
CA TYR A 34 4.49 1.55 4.80
C TYR A 34 4.86 0.16 4.27
N PHE A 35 5.16 -0.77 5.17
CA PHE A 35 5.46 -2.15 4.80
C PHE A 35 4.30 -2.83 4.07
N GLN A 36 3.08 -2.74 4.61
CA GLN A 36 1.88 -3.29 3.98
C GLN A 36 1.59 -2.65 2.62
N ARG A 37 1.73 -1.32 2.54
CA ARG A 37 1.56 -0.57 1.29
C ARG A 37 2.56 -0.99 0.22
N MET A 38 3.85 -0.99 0.54
CA MET A 38 4.91 -1.43 -0.35
C MET A 38 4.69 -2.88 -0.82
N PHE A 39 4.38 -3.78 0.11
CA PHE A 39 4.09 -5.18 -0.21
C PHE A 39 2.95 -5.29 -1.23
N THR A 40 1.86 -4.55 -1.01
CA THR A 40 0.70 -4.57 -1.91
C THR A 40 1.03 -4.03 -3.29
N TYR A 41 1.77 -2.93 -3.40
CA TYR A 41 2.19 -2.41 -4.71
C TYR A 41 3.10 -3.35 -5.48
N ILE A 42 4.01 -4.03 -4.78
CA ILE A 42 4.94 -4.98 -5.41
C ILE A 42 4.24 -6.26 -5.87
N THR A 43 3.34 -6.80 -5.02
CA THR A 43 2.77 -8.15 -5.22
C THR A 43 1.40 -8.13 -5.88
N GLY A 44 0.70 -6.99 -5.85
CA GLY A 44 -0.67 -6.85 -6.31
C GLY A 44 -1.74 -7.42 -5.37
N ILE A 45 -1.34 -7.95 -4.21
CA ILE A 45 -2.25 -8.46 -3.17
C ILE A 45 -1.88 -7.90 -1.80
N SER A 46 -2.84 -7.78 -0.89
CA SER A 46 -2.55 -7.33 0.47
C SER A 46 -1.73 -8.36 1.25
N LEU A 47 -0.96 -7.90 2.24
CA LEU A 47 -0.20 -8.77 3.13
C LEU A 47 -1.10 -9.76 3.88
N ALA A 48 -2.28 -9.32 4.33
CA ALA A 48 -3.27 -10.15 5.01
C ALA A 48 -3.79 -11.26 4.07
N GLU A 49 -4.10 -10.93 2.80
CA GLU A 49 -4.51 -11.91 1.80
C GLU A 49 -3.41 -12.91 1.51
N TYR A 50 -2.16 -12.45 1.38
CA TYR A 50 -1.01 -13.33 1.21
C TYR A 50 -0.89 -14.35 2.35
N ILE A 51 -0.89 -13.90 3.60
CA ILE A 51 -0.81 -14.75 4.79
C ILE A 51 -1.99 -15.73 4.83
N ARG A 52 -3.20 -15.27 4.54
CA ARG A 52 -4.39 -16.12 4.49
C ARG A 52 -4.23 -17.26 3.47
N ARG A 53 -3.81 -16.95 2.24
CA ARG A 53 -3.59 -17.94 1.18
C ARG A 53 -2.50 -18.94 1.54
N ARG A 54 -1.41 -18.47 2.13
CA ARG A 54 -0.30 -19.33 2.57
C ARG A 54 -0.74 -20.26 3.71
N ARG A 55 -1.41 -19.73 4.73
CA ARG A 55 -1.96 -20.52 5.84
C ARG A 55 -2.93 -21.60 5.36
N MET A 56 -3.85 -21.25 4.46
CA MET A 56 -4.81 -22.23 3.92
C MET A 56 -4.10 -23.30 3.06
N THR A 57 -3.09 -22.92 2.30
CA THR A 57 -2.27 -23.90 1.54
C THR A 57 -1.56 -24.87 2.48
N GLN A 58 -0.93 -24.39 3.55
CA GLN A 58 -0.25 -25.24 4.53
C GLN A 58 -1.26 -26.11 5.30
N ALA A 59 -2.41 -25.55 5.67
CA ALA A 59 -3.50 -26.30 6.30
C ALA A 59 -4.02 -27.45 5.41
N ALA A 60 -4.17 -27.21 4.12
CA ALA A 60 -4.57 -28.22 3.15
C ALA A 60 -3.55 -29.37 3.07
N PHE A 61 -2.26 -29.06 2.98
CA PHE A 61 -1.21 -30.07 3.00
C PHE A 61 -1.22 -30.89 4.30
N GLU A 62 -1.45 -30.25 5.44
CA GLU A 62 -1.49 -30.94 6.72
C GLU A 62 -2.71 -31.86 6.84
N LEU A 63 -3.90 -31.41 6.40
CA LEU A 63 -5.12 -32.22 6.37
C LEU A 63 -5.00 -33.46 5.48
N GLN A 64 -4.28 -33.38 4.35
CA GLN A 64 -4.06 -34.49 3.43
C GLN A 64 -2.98 -35.47 3.91
N ARG A 65 -2.01 -34.99 4.70
CA ARG A 65 -0.81 -35.78 5.09
C ARG A 65 -0.90 -36.39 6.48
N THR A 66 -1.87 -35.97 7.28
CA THR A 66 -2.01 -36.38 8.67
C THR A 66 -3.46 -36.72 9.02
N ASP A 67 -3.65 -37.48 10.11
CA ASP A 67 -4.96 -37.79 10.65
C ASP A 67 -5.49 -36.72 11.62
N LYS A 68 -4.83 -35.57 11.71
CA LYS A 68 -5.23 -34.46 12.59
C LYS A 68 -6.68 -34.05 12.33
N ARG A 69 -7.36 -33.66 13.41
CA ARG A 69 -8.74 -33.14 13.32
C ARG A 69 -8.69 -31.74 12.70
N VAL A 70 -9.75 -31.40 11.96
CA VAL A 70 -9.86 -30.06 11.33
C VAL A 70 -9.68 -28.93 12.35
N LEU A 71 -10.20 -29.10 13.57
CA LEU A 71 -10.08 -28.13 14.65
C LEU A 71 -8.61 -27.92 15.08
N GLU A 72 -7.83 -28.98 15.17
CA GLU A 72 -6.40 -28.90 15.54
C GLU A 72 -5.61 -28.12 14.48
N VAL A 73 -5.89 -28.38 13.21
CA VAL A 73 -5.28 -27.65 12.09
C VAL A 73 -5.74 -26.18 12.09
N ALA A 74 -7.03 -25.91 12.33
CA ALA A 74 -7.54 -24.55 12.42
C ALA A 74 -6.82 -23.74 13.51
N LEU A 75 -6.70 -24.30 14.72
CA LEU A 75 -6.03 -23.65 15.85
C LEU A 75 -4.55 -23.37 15.54
N LYS A 76 -3.86 -24.32 14.93
CA LYS A 76 -2.45 -24.17 14.54
C LYS A 76 -2.24 -22.97 13.60
N TYR A 77 -3.16 -22.74 12.67
CA TYR A 77 -3.05 -21.63 11.72
C TYR A 77 -3.76 -20.34 12.19
N GLY A 78 -4.00 -20.22 13.51
CA GLY A 78 -4.48 -18.99 14.14
C GLY A 78 -5.99 -18.75 14.07
N TYR A 79 -6.78 -19.79 13.79
CA TYR A 79 -8.24 -19.71 13.76
C TYR A 79 -8.85 -20.28 15.04
N THR A 80 -9.36 -19.42 15.89
CA THR A 80 -10.07 -19.82 17.13
C THR A 80 -11.51 -20.25 16.87
N SER A 81 -12.10 -19.86 15.73
CA SER A 81 -13.46 -20.22 15.32
C SER A 81 -13.44 -21.23 14.16
N PRO A 82 -14.03 -22.43 14.33
CA PRO A 82 -14.19 -23.40 13.25
C PRO A 82 -14.94 -22.84 12.04
N THR A 83 -15.91 -21.96 12.27
CA THR A 83 -16.69 -21.32 11.20
C THR A 83 -15.83 -20.37 10.37
N SER A 84 -15.00 -19.55 11.00
CA SER A 84 -14.10 -18.65 10.28
C SER A 84 -13.02 -19.41 9.50
N PHE A 85 -12.48 -20.48 10.07
CA PHE A 85 -11.56 -21.37 9.36
C PHE A 85 -12.22 -22.01 8.14
N ASN A 86 -13.41 -22.61 8.31
CA ASN A 86 -14.13 -23.24 7.22
C ASN A 86 -14.42 -22.26 6.07
N ARG A 87 -14.85 -21.03 6.40
CA ARG A 87 -15.08 -19.98 5.40
C ARG A 87 -13.80 -19.59 4.68
N ALA A 88 -12.70 -19.36 5.41
CA ALA A 88 -11.42 -19.00 4.82
C ALA A 88 -10.88 -20.12 3.91
N PHE A 89 -11.02 -21.38 4.35
CA PHE A 89 -10.59 -22.55 3.60
C PHE A 89 -11.40 -22.73 2.32
N GLN A 90 -12.74 -22.63 2.39
CA GLN A 90 -13.61 -22.69 1.22
C GLN A 90 -13.35 -21.55 0.23
N ASN A 91 -13.09 -20.34 0.71
CA ASN A 91 -12.77 -19.22 -0.17
C ASN A 91 -11.48 -19.44 -0.97
N VAL A 92 -10.50 -20.18 -0.41
CA VAL A 92 -9.23 -20.46 -1.05
C VAL A 92 -9.30 -21.72 -1.93
N HIS A 93 -9.95 -22.79 -1.45
CA HIS A 93 -9.90 -24.10 -2.11
C HIS A 93 -11.18 -24.50 -2.84
N GLY A 94 -12.29 -23.78 -2.61
CA GLY A 94 -13.59 -24.11 -3.18
C GLY A 94 -14.33 -25.26 -2.50
N ILE A 95 -13.68 -25.99 -1.56
CA ILE A 95 -14.24 -27.13 -0.85
C ILE A 95 -14.05 -27.00 0.68
N SER A 96 -14.77 -27.79 1.46
CA SER A 96 -14.65 -27.78 2.91
C SER A 96 -13.33 -28.43 3.39
N PRO A 97 -12.82 -28.07 4.59
CA PRO A 97 -11.64 -28.73 5.18
C PRO A 97 -11.82 -30.23 5.38
N ILE A 98 -13.06 -30.69 5.65
CA ILE A 98 -13.36 -32.13 5.79
C ILE A 98 -13.23 -32.82 4.44
N ALA A 99 -13.80 -32.26 3.37
CA ALA A 99 -13.72 -32.83 2.04
C ALA A 99 -12.28 -32.82 1.50
N ALA A 100 -11.44 -31.90 1.96
CA ALA A 100 -10.02 -31.84 1.58
C ALA A 100 -9.20 -33.04 2.06
N LYS A 101 -9.69 -33.81 3.04
CA LYS A 101 -9.04 -35.05 3.53
C LYS A 101 -9.22 -36.22 2.58
N ASP A 102 -10.22 -36.18 1.71
CA ASP A 102 -10.50 -37.24 0.78
C ASP A 102 -9.44 -37.30 -0.33
N ILE A 103 -8.95 -38.51 -0.61
CA ILE A 103 -7.98 -38.74 -1.70
C ILE A 103 -8.61 -38.36 -3.02
N GLY A 104 -7.90 -37.56 -3.81
CA GLY A 104 -8.37 -37.07 -5.11
C GLY A 104 -9.09 -35.73 -5.08
N SER A 105 -9.25 -35.10 -3.89
CA SER A 105 -9.76 -33.74 -3.79
C SER A 105 -8.85 -32.74 -4.48
N THR A 106 -9.44 -31.86 -5.31
CA THR A 106 -8.72 -30.77 -5.96
C THR A 106 -8.57 -29.59 -5.02
N LEU A 107 -7.35 -29.14 -4.80
CA LEU A 107 -7.01 -28.03 -3.92
C LEU A 107 -6.15 -27.00 -4.64
N ASN A 108 -6.27 -25.73 -4.25
CA ASN A 108 -5.44 -24.65 -4.74
C ASN A 108 -4.19 -24.50 -3.84
N ALA A 109 -3.01 -24.47 -4.42
CA ALA A 109 -1.78 -24.19 -3.71
C ALA A 109 -1.24 -22.82 -4.12
N TYR A 110 -1.02 -21.96 -3.15
CA TYR A 110 -0.37 -20.66 -3.34
C TYR A 110 1.07 -20.77 -2.83
N PRO A 111 2.08 -20.82 -3.71
CA PRO A 111 3.48 -20.90 -3.29
C PRO A 111 3.91 -19.61 -2.59
N ALA A 112 5.02 -19.71 -1.84
CA ALA A 112 5.66 -18.52 -1.30
C ALA A 112 6.06 -17.57 -2.45
N ILE A 113 5.76 -16.28 -2.30
CA ILE A 113 6.17 -15.26 -3.27
C ILE A 113 7.71 -15.21 -3.26
N LYS A 114 8.33 -15.36 -4.39
CA LYS A 114 9.78 -15.16 -4.55
C LYS A 114 9.99 -13.87 -5.34
N PHE A 115 10.69 -12.93 -4.73
CA PHE A 115 11.11 -11.73 -5.43
C PHE A 115 12.32 -12.08 -6.30
N SER A 116 12.16 -12.12 -7.59
CA SER A 116 13.25 -12.24 -8.55
C SER A 116 13.38 -10.94 -9.31
N VAL A 117 14.60 -10.43 -9.46
CA VAL A 117 14.86 -9.29 -10.33
C VAL A 117 14.88 -9.80 -11.76
N HIS A 118 13.81 -9.58 -12.48
CA HIS A 118 13.82 -9.75 -13.92
C HIS A 118 14.21 -8.41 -14.57
N ILE A 119 15.32 -8.42 -15.31
CA ILE A 119 15.67 -7.30 -16.17
C ILE A 119 14.77 -7.42 -17.40
N THR A 120 13.66 -6.71 -17.35
CA THR A 120 12.83 -6.49 -18.55
C THR A 120 13.18 -5.10 -19.07
N GLY A 121 13.45 -4.97 -20.37
CA GLY A 121 13.57 -3.66 -21.02
C GLY A 121 12.23 -2.95 -20.94
N GLY A 122 12.03 -2.19 -19.86
CA GLY A 122 10.79 -1.49 -19.58
C GLY A 122 10.67 -0.19 -20.37
N SER A 123 9.45 0.32 -20.47
CA SER A 123 9.20 1.69 -20.90
C SER A 123 9.93 2.66 -19.94
N ALA A 124 10.46 3.75 -20.46
CA ALA A 124 11.09 4.78 -19.64
C ALA A 124 10.13 5.29 -18.55
N MET A 125 10.68 5.70 -17.42
CA MET A 125 9.98 6.50 -16.40
C MET A 125 10.52 7.92 -16.52
N SER A 126 9.66 8.88 -16.85
CA SER A 126 10.02 10.28 -16.77
C SER A 126 10.06 10.69 -15.31
N TYR A 127 11.17 11.22 -14.83
CA TYR A 127 11.30 11.73 -13.48
C TYR A 127 12.35 12.84 -13.40
N HIS A 128 12.21 13.64 -12.36
CA HIS A 128 13.27 14.57 -11.95
C HIS A 128 13.37 14.60 -10.41
N ILE A 129 14.47 15.16 -9.91
CA ILE A 129 14.72 15.25 -8.48
C ILE A 129 14.84 16.71 -8.10
N GLU A 130 14.07 17.14 -7.10
CA GLU A 130 14.09 18.51 -6.60
C GLU A 130 14.12 18.57 -5.08
N GLU A 131 14.82 19.57 -4.54
CA GLU A 131 14.70 19.94 -3.13
C GLU A 131 13.63 21.01 -3.00
N LYS A 132 12.65 20.78 -2.15
CA LYS A 132 11.59 21.75 -1.86
C LYS A 132 11.61 22.13 -0.38
N GLY A 133 11.33 23.38 -0.09
CA GLY A 133 11.06 23.87 1.26
C GLY A 133 9.79 23.21 1.87
N ALA A 134 9.53 23.50 3.13
CA ALA A 134 8.30 23.07 3.74
C ALA A 134 7.09 23.64 2.98
N MET A 135 6.05 22.83 2.82
CA MET A 135 4.82 23.23 2.13
C MET A 135 3.60 23.00 3.01
N ARG A 136 2.75 24.01 3.08
CA ARG A 136 1.49 23.94 3.80
C ARG A 136 0.38 23.55 2.84
N ILE A 137 -0.42 22.56 3.24
CA ILE A 137 -1.61 22.12 2.52
C ILE A 137 -2.86 22.41 3.33
N VAL A 138 -3.98 22.66 2.64
CA VAL A 138 -5.30 22.84 3.24
C VAL A 138 -6.31 22.04 2.44
N GLY A 139 -7.16 21.26 3.14
CA GLY A 139 -8.18 20.45 2.48
C GLY A 139 -9.01 19.62 3.45
N VAL A 140 -9.75 18.68 2.92
CA VAL A 140 -10.51 17.70 3.70
C VAL A 140 -9.69 16.44 3.94
N ARG A 141 -10.02 15.70 4.99
CA ARG A 141 -9.29 14.46 5.32
C ARG A 141 -10.22 13.35 5.80
N THR A 142 -9.79 12.13 5.63
CA THR A 142 -10.41 10.95 6.22
C THR A 142 -9.38 10.16 7.02
N PRO A 143 -9.74 9.57 8.18
CA PRO A 143 -8.82 8.69 8.89
C PRO A 143 -8.53 7.44 8.04
N LEU A 144 -7.28 7.02 8.05
CA LEU A 144 -6.84 5.73 7.55
C LEU A 144 -6.73 4.75 8.72
N VAL A 145 -6.79 3.47 8.42
CA VAL A 145 -6.54 2.39 9.37
C VAL A 145 -5.21 1.71 9.04
N GLU A 146 -4.66 0.95 9.98
CA GLU A 146 -3.42 0.21 9.74
C GLU A 146 -3.57 -0.85 8.64
N ASP A 147 -4.77 -1.42 8.48
CA ASP A 147 -5.06 -2.36 7.39
C ASP A 147 -5.13 -1.64 6.05
N PHE A 148 -4.08 -1.79 5.26
CA PHE A 148 -3.96 -1.15 3.96
C PHE A 148 -5.03 -1.62 2.95
N GLU A 149 -5.54 -2.85 3.06
CA GLU A 149 -6.61 -3.35 2.19
C GLU A 149 -7.92 -2.56 2.38
N THR A 150 -8.22 -2.21 3.62
CA THR A 150 -9.38 -1.36 3.95
C THR A 150 -9.20 0.03 3.33
N ASN A 151 -8.01 0.60 3.40
CA ASN A 151 -7.74 1.92 2.84
C ASN A 151 -7.86 1.97 1.32
N ILE A 152 -7.41 0.93 0.60
CA ILE A 152 -7.59 0.81 -0.86
C ILE A 152 -9.07 0.92 -1.26
N LYS A 153 -9.98 0.44 -0.42
CA LYS A 153 -11.43 0.48 -0.69
C LYS A 153 -12.05 1.81 -0.26
N SER A 154 -11.62 2.37 0.87
CA SER A 154 -12.21 3.59 1.46
C SER A 154 -11.76 4.89 0.77
N VAL A 155 -10.51 4.99 0.35
CA VAL A 155 -9.99 6.21 -0.30
C VAL A 155 -10.71 6.56 -1.60
N PRO A 156 -11.00 5.64 -2.53
CA PRO A 156 -11.81 5.96 -3.71
C PRO A 156 -13.23 6.45 -3.37
N ILE A 157 -13.86 5.90 -2.33
CA ILE A 157 -15.18 6.34 -1.87
C ILE A 157 -15.10 7.77 -1.31
N PHE A 158 -14.04 8.08 -0.56
CA PHE A 158 -13.80 9.42 -0.06
C PHE A 158 -13.60 10.43 -1.19
N TRP A 159 -12.86 10.07 -2.26
CA TRP A 159 -12.75 10.89 -3.46
C TRP A 159 -14.12 11.13 -4.10
N GLN A 160 -14.89 10.08 -4.38
CA GLN A 160 -16.22 10.20 -4.99
C GLN A 160 -17.14 11.11 -4.21
N HIS A 161 -17.16 11.01 -2.88
CA HIS A 161 -17.92 11.89 -2.02
C HIS A 161 -17.41 13.33 -2.09
N THR A 162 -16.12 13.54 -1.97
CA THR A 162 -15.51 14.88 -1.92
C THR A 162 -15.73 15.67 -3.20
N LEU A 163 -15.62 15.03 -4.36
CA LEU A 163 -15.82 15.66 -5.68
C LEU A 163 -17.19 16.37 -5.82
N THR A 164 -18.18 15.96 -5.04
CA THR A 164 -19.55 16.54 -5.08
C THR A 164 -19.80 17.61 -4.03
N THR A 165 -18.79 17.99 -3.25
CA THR A 165 -18.94 18.93 -2.13
C THR A 165 -18.52 20.35 -2.48
N VAL A 166 -19.02 21.33 -1.70
CA VAL A 166 -18.58 22.73 -1.78
C VAL A 166 -17.09 22.86 -1.41
N GLN A 167 -16.60 22.03 -0.48
CA GLN A 167 -15.20 22.01 -0.08
C GLN A 167 -14.27 21.66 -1.24
N PHE A 168 -14.68 20.78 -2.16
CA PHE A 168 -13.87 20.49 -3.34
C PHE A 168 -13.69 21.71 -4.23
N ASN A 169 -14.73 22.49 -4.47
CA ASN A 169 -14.65 23.74 -5.23
C ASN A 169 -13.70 24.75 -4.55
N GLN A 170 -13.70 24.82 -3.21
CA GLN A 170 -12.77 25.65 -2.46
C GLN A 170 -11.33 25.15 -2.61
N ILE A 171 -11.10 23.83 -2.55
CA ILE A 171 -9.77 23.23 -2.79
C ILE A 171 -9.26 23.60 -4.18
N CYS A 172 -10.10 23.47 -5.22
CA CYS A 172 -9.76 23.86 -6.59
C CYS A 172 -9.38 25.35 -6.70
N SER A 173 -10.00 26.21 -5.90
CA SER A 173 -9.64 27.65 -5.90
C SER A 173 -8.29 27.95 -5.25
N PHE A 174 -7.68 27.01 -4.51
CA PHE A 174 -6.41 27.16 -3.81
C PHE A 174 -5.20 26.65 -4.60
N THR A 175 -5.38 26.06 -5.77
CA THR A 175 -4.35 25.31 -6.52
C THR A 175 -3.29 26.17 -7.23
N HIS A 176 -3.00 27.37 -6.73
CA HIS A 176 -2.09 28.32 -7.37
C HIS A 176 -0.63 28.18 -6.95
N LYS A 177 -0.36 27.49 -5.82
CA LYS A 177 0.99 27.21 -5.32
C LYS A 177 1.46 25.81 -5.74
N GLU A 178 2.79 25.65 -5.81
CA GLU A 178 3.43 24.36 -6.05
C GLU A 178 3.24 23.39 -4.85
N PRO A 179 2.92 22.10 -5.13
CA PRO A 179 2.54 21.57 -6.45
C PRO A 179 1.16 22.08 -6.88
N LYS A 180 1.04 22.49 -8.16
CA LYS A 180 -0.20 23.05 -8.72
C LYS A 180 -1.19 21.94 -9.04
N GLY A 181 -2.33 21.94 -8.41
CA GLY A 181 -3.38 20.96 -8.63
C GLY A 181 -4.05 20.52 -7.35
N VAL A 182 -4.97 19.57 -7.48
CA VAL A 182 -5.59 18.90 -6.35
C VAL A 182 -4.68 17.76 -5.91
N LEU A 183 -4.41 17.71 -4.63
CA LEU A 183 -3.44 16.79 -4.04
C LEU A 183 -4.14 15.65 -3.31
N GLY A 184 -3.77 14.41 -3.62
CA GLY A 184 -4.04 13.24 -2.81
C GLY A 184 -2.83 12.92 -1.94
N ILE A 185 -2.97 12.92 -0.61
CA ILE A 185 -1.81 12.82 0.28
C ILE A 185 -2.06 11.82 1.38
N SER A 186 -1.18 10.81 1.46
CA SER A 186 -1.17 9.83 2.56
C SER A 186 -0.20 10.27 3.65
N ILE A 187 -0.71 10.57 4.85
CA ILE A 187 0.07 10.96 6.03
C ILE A 187 0.05 9.83 7.05
N TYR A 188 1.21 9.23 7.35
CA TYR A 188 1.33 8.01 8.15
C TYR A 188 2.58 7.95 9.05
N GLN A 189 3.20 9.11 9.34
CA GLN A 189 4.36 9.16 10.24
C GLN A 189 4.02 8.84 11.68
N ASN A 190 2.79 9.13 12.10
CA ASN A 190 2.31 8.80 13.44
C ASN A 190 1.27 7.69 13.35
N PRO A 191 1.55 6.45 13.84
CA PRO A 191 0.63 5.32 13.75
C PRO A 191 -0.76 5.58 14.36
N ASN A 192 -0.84 6.45 15.35
CA ASN A 192 -2.10 6.82 16.01
C ASN A 192 -2.86 7.94 15.30
N ASN A 193 -2.32 8.49 14.21
CA ASN A 193 -2.86 9.66 13.55
C ASN A 193 -2.60 9.61 12.04
N ILE A 194 -3.15 8.59 11.39
CA ILE A 194 -2.97 8.31 9.97
C ILE A 194 -4.16 8.89 9.21
N PHE A 195 -3.91 9.73 8.20
CA PHE A 195 -4.95 10.36 7.39
C PHE A 195 -4.62 10.34 5.91
N TYR A 196 -5.68 10.31 5.10
CA TYR A 196 -5.62 10.68 3.69
C TYR A 196 -6.26 12.04 3.50
N TYR A 197 -5.56 12.95 2.82
CA TYR A 197 -6.04 14.28 2.49
C TYR A 197 -6.38 14.39 1.02
N ILE A 198 -7.44 15.14 0.72
CA ILE A 198 -7.69 15.77 -0.57
C ILE A 198 -7.54 17.27 -0.32
N ALA A 199 -6.52 17.89 -0.89
CA ALA A 199 -6.07 19.21 -0.48
C ALA A 199 -5.47 20.00 -1.64
N ALA A 200 -5.05 21.23 -1.38
CA ALA A 200 -4.19 22.02 -2.23
C ALA A 200 -3.07 22.68 -1.42
N SER A 201 -1.94 22.97 -2.07
CA SER A 201 -0.86 23.78 -1.49
C SER A 201 -1.29 25.25 -1.48
N THR A 202 -1.33 25.88 -0.29
CA THR A 202 -1.85 27.24 -0.18
C THR A 202 -1.45 27.92 1.14
N ASP A 203 -1.40 29.27 1.13
CA ASP A 203 -1.32 30.12 2.33
C ASP A 203 -2.68 30.68 2.77
N ALA A 204 -3.77 30.28 2.11
CA ALA A 204 -5.11 30.74 2.46
C ALA A 204 -5.47 30.36 3.89
N LEU A 205 -6.37 31.12 4.52
CA LEU A 205 -6.93 30.73 5.81
C LEU A 205 -7.66 29.40 5.68
N VAL A 206 -7.63 28.60 6.74
CA VAL A 206 -8.31 27.31 6.78
C VAL A 206 -9.83 27.54 6.85
N PRO A 207 -10.60 27.13 5.84
CA PRO A 207 -12.06 27.24 5.92
C PRO A 207 -12.66 26.31 6.98
N GLU A 208 -13.86 26.58 7.41
CA GLU A 208 -14.59 25.72 8.33
C GLU A 208 -14.78 24.31 7.73
N GLY A 209 -14.52 23.29 8.54
CA GLY A 209 -14.60 21.89 8.12
C GLY A 209 -13.40 21.39 7.28
N MET A 210 -12.37 22.21 7.10
CA MET A 210 -11.10 21.80 6.50
C MET A 210 -9.99 21.71 7.54
N TYR A 211 -8.88 21.11 7.14
CA TYR A 211 -7.71 20.86 7.97
C TYR A 211 -6.45 21.28 7.23
N GLU A 212 -5.48 21.77 7.97
CA GLU A 212 -4.15 22.05 7.46
C GLU A 212 -3.14 20.98 7.89
N TYR A 213 -2.08 20.86 7.12
CA TYR A 213 -0.90 20.08 7.47
C TYR A 213 0.33 20.71 6.84
N GLU A 214 1.46 20.70 7.56
CA GLU A 214 2.74 21.16 7.05
C GLU A 214 3.62 19.96 6.70
N ILE A 215 3.93 19.83 5.42
CA ILE A 215 4.85 18.81 4.90
C ILE A 215 6.26 19.38 5.04
N PRO A 216 7.18 18.68 5.73
CA PRO A 216 8.53 19.21 5.96
C PRO A 216 9.33 19.36 4.67
N ALA A 217 10.32 20.25 4.69
CA ALA A 217 11.29 20.38 3.62
C ALA A 217 12.03 19.06 3.38
N THR A 218 12.15 18.65 2.12
CA THR A 218 12.79 17.39 1.74
C THR A 218 13.21 17.39 0.28
N THR A 219 13.96 16.35 -0.11
CA THR A 219 14.23 16.03 -1.50
C THR A 219 13.13 15.12 -2.03
N TRP A 220 12.58 15.48 -3.18
CA TRP A 220 11.53 14.73 -3.88
C TRP A 220 12.07 14.11 -5.14
N VAL A 221 11.71 12.85 -5.42
CA VAL A 221 11.65 12.36 -6.79
C VAL A 221 10.21 12.52 -7.28
N ILE A 222 10.08 13.18 -8.42
CA ILE A 222 8.81 13.53 -9.04
C ILE A 222 8.71 12.75 -10.34
N PHE A 223 7.68 11.91 -10.44
CA PHE A 223 7.39 11.14 -11.64
C PHE A 223 6.22 11.77 -12.38
N GLU A 224 6.45 12.10 -13.63
CA GLU A 224 5.40 12.54 -14.54
C GLU A 224 4.73 11.32 -15.18
N ASN A 225 3.42 11.40 -15.36
CA ASN A 225 2.65 10.27 -15.78
C ASN A 225 1.36 10.69 -16.51
N ASP A 226 1.04 9.98 -17.59
CA ASP A 226 -0.15 10.20 -18.40
C ASP A 226 -1.03 8.94 -18.39
N GLY A 227 -2.33 9.14 -18.44
CA GLY A 227 -3.29 8.05 -18.53
C GLY A 227 -4.45 8.15 -17.55
N TYR A 228 -5.09 7.02 -17.27
CA TYR A 228 -6.12 6.95 -16.23
C TYR A 228 -5.47 7.11 -14.86
N PHE A 229 -5.89 8.12 -14.11
CA PHE A 229 -5.23 8.52 -12.86
C PHE A 229 -4.99 7.37 -11.89
N LYS A 230 -6.00 6.54 -11.65
CA LYS A 230 -5.88 5.43 -10.69
C LYS A 230 -4.81 4.42 -11.09
N GLU A 231 -4.88 3.92 -12.33
CA GLU A 231 -3.99 2.87 -12.84
C GLU A 231 -2.57 3.41 -13.01
N SER A 232 -2.45 4.63 -13.49
CA SER A 232 -1.18 5.26 -13.78
C SER A 232 -0.41 5.59 -12.50
N VAL A 233 -1.06 6.19 -11.50
CA VAL A 233 -0.45 6.46 -10.19
C VAL A 233 -0.03 5.17 -9.48
N GLN A 234 -0.88 4.14 -9.48
CA GLN A 234 -0.51 2.84 -8.90
C GLN A 234 0.68 2.19 -9.63
N SER A 235 0.74 2.33 -10.96
CA SER A 235 1.88 1.86 -11.75
C SER A 235 3.18 2.56 -11.36
N VAL A 236 3.14 3.90 -11.15
CA VAL A 236 4.32 4.66 -10.70
C VAL A 236 4.80 4.14 -9.35
N PHE A 237 3.93 3.99 -8.35
CA PHE A 237 4.35 3.44 -7.05
C PHE A 237 4.97 2.05 -7.16
N ARG A 238 4.35 1.15 -7.92
CA ARG A 238 4.93 -0.19 -8.16
C ARG A 238 6.32 -0.10 -8.76
N ARG A 239 6.48 0.65 -9.86
CA ARG A 239 7.75 0.81 -10.57
C ARG A 239 8.80 1.54 -9.73
N PHE A 240 8.40 2.52 -8.90
CA PHE A 240 9.28 3.16 -7.94
C PHE A 240 9.95 2.11 -7.04
N TYR A 241 9.18 1.21 -6.43
CA TYR A 241 9.72 0.21 -5.51
C TYR A 241 10.50 -0.91 -6.20
N THR A 242 10.14 -1.29 -7.42
CA THR A 242 10.72 -2.44 -8.11
C THR A 242 11.80 -2.09 -9.12
N GLU A 243 11.71 -0.92 -9.76
CA GLU A 243 12.58 -0.53 -10.87
C GLU A 243 13.47 0.66 -10.54
N TRP A 244 12.98 1.68 -9.81
CA TRP A 244 13.73 2.91 -9.58
C TRP A 244 14.53 2.89 -8.27
N LEU A 245 13.87 2.72 -7.13
CA LEU A 245 14.48 2.82 -5.79
C LEU A 245 15.65 1.85 -5.57
N PRO A 246 15.59 0.57 -6.00
CA PRO A 246 16.69 -0.38 -5.79
C PRO A 246 18.02 0.04 -6.43
N PHE A 247 17.96 0.80 -7.52
CA PHE A 247 19.14 1.16 -8.33
C PHE A 247 19.49 2.65 -8.28
N SER A 248 18.67 3.48 -7.62
CA SER A 248 18.82 4.94 -7.65
C SER A 248 19.92 5.50 -6.75
N GLY A 249 20.46 4.72 -5.79
CA GLY A 249 21.35 5.27 -4.75
C GLY A 249 20.63 6.06 -3.65
N TYR A 250 19.30 6.09 -3.69
CA TYR A 250 18.44 6.73 -2.68
C TYR A 250 17.74 5.69 -1.82
N GLU A 251 17.18 6.17 -0.71
CA GLU A 251 16.24 5.43 0.11
C GLU A 251 14.99 6.29 0.36
N TYR A 252 13.90 5.65 0.68
CA TYR A 252 12.65 6.32 1.01
C TYR A 252 12.81 7.14 2.30
N ALA A 253 12.35 8.39 2.29
CA ALA A 253 12.54 9.28 3.43
C ALA A 253 11.51 9.10 4.56
N GLY A 254 10.42 8.36 4.32
CA GLY A 254 9.37 8.13 5.32
C GLY A 254 8.44 9.32 5.55
N LEU A 255 8.39 10.25 4.60
CA LEU A 255 7.48 11.40 4.62
C LEU A 255 6.22 11.11 3.77
N PRO A 256 5.18 11.97 3.83
CA PRO A 256 4.00 11.81 3.01
C PRO A 256 4.33 11.73 1.51
N ASP A 257 3.64 10.83 0.80
CA ASP A 257 3.67 10.84 -0.66
C ASP A 257 2.53 11.69 -1.19
N ILE A 258 2.77 12.39 -2.30
CA ILE A 258 1.81 13.32 -2.90
C ILE A 258 1.46 12.82 -4.31
N GLU A 259 0.18 12.69 -4.56
CA GLU A 259 -0.41 12.51 -5.87
C GLU A 259 -0.94 13.87 -6.34
N VAL A 260 -0.49 14.35 -7.49
CA VAL A 260 -0.88 15.67 -8.01
C VAL A 260 -1.78 15.47 -9.22
N TYR A 261 -2.99 15.99 -9.15
CA TYR A 261 -3.99 15.90 -10.20
C TYR A 261 -4.32 17.28 -10.76
N PRO A 262 -4.46 17.42 -12.09
CA PRO A 262 -4.89 18.69 -12.66
C PRO A 262 -6.29 19.03 -12.19
N VAL A 263 -6.58 20.32 -12.13
CA VAL A 263 -7.98 20.79 -11.97
C VAL A 263 -8.66 20.63 -13.32
N VAL A 264 -9.63 19.74 -13.40
CA VAL A 264 -10.44 19.51 -14.62
C VAL A 264 -11.90 19.85 -14.34
N GLU A 265 -12.49 20.62 -15.22
CA GLU A 265 -13.87 21.13 -15.06
C GLU A 265 -14.94 20.09 -15.39
N ASP A 266 -14.60 19.06 -16.16
CA ASP A 266 -15.54 18.10 -16.75
C ASP A 266 -15.58 16.72 -16.06
N GLY A 267 -14.91 16.55 -14.92
CA GLY A 267 -14.82 15.27 -14.21
C GLY A 267 -13.95 14.24 -14.92
N THR A 268 -13.05 14.66 -15.78
CA THR A 268 -12.06 13.84 -16.46
C THR A 268 -11.27 13.00 -15.45
N ILE A 269 -11.13 11.71 -15.72
CA ILE A 269 -10.39 10.73 -14.87
C ILE A 269 -9.07 10.28 -15.49
N HIS A 270 -8.64 10.95 -16.54
CA HIS A 270 -7.39 10.69 -17.25
C HIS A 270 -6.70 11.99 -17.62
N GLY A 271 -5.41 11.95 -17.81
CA GLY A 271 -4.59 13.09 -18.19
C GLY A 271 -3.21 13.04 -17.58
N HIS A 272 -2.56 14.19 -17.56
CA HIS A 272 -1.27 14.36 -16.91
C HIS A 272 -1.43 14.39 -15.38
N SER A 273 -0.61 13.62 -14.68
CA SER A 273 -0.54 13.61 -13.22
C SER A 273 0.91 13.44 -12.77
N GLU A 274 1.20 13.81 -11.53
CA GLU A 274 2.51 13.61 -10.94
C GLU A 274 2.41 12.80 -9.66
N VAL A 275 3.48 12.04 -9.37
CA VAL A 275 3.66 11.36 -8.10
C VAL A 275 4.96 11.84 -7.47
N TRP A 276 4.86 12.47 -6.33
CA TRP A 276 5.99 12.99 -5.56
C TRP A 276 6.30 12.07 -4.40
N ILE A 277 7.49 11.50 -4.38
CA ILE A 277 7.94 10.58 -3.33
C ILE A 277 9.17 11.16 -2.65
N ALA A 278 9.11 11.32 -1.34
CA ALA A 278 10.21 11.85 -0.55
C ALA A 278 11.35 10.83 -0.47
N ILE A 279 12.55 11.27 -0.80
CA ILE A 279 13.76 10.44 -0.84
C ILE A 279 14.90 11.10 -0.06
N LYS A 280 15.87 10.30 0.37
CA LYS A 280 17.14 10.74 0.95
C LYS A 280 18.28 9.88 0.39
N LYS A 281 19.48 10.44 0.31
CA LYS A 281 20.65 9.69 -0.14
C LYS A 281 20.94 8.53 0.81
N LYS A 282 21.26 7.36 0.27
CA LYS A 282 21.79 6.27 1.08
C LYS A 282 23.06 6.70 1.78
N LYS A 283 23.20 6.38 3.07
CA LYS A 283 24.49 6.53 3.76
C LYS A 283 25.45 5.54 3.12
N GLU A 284 26.57 6.05 2.62
CA GLU A 284 27.67 5.18 2.23
C GLU A 284 28.13 4.44 3.49
N ASN A 285 28.07 3.11 3.47
CA ASN A 285 28.69 2.30 4.51
C ASN A 285 30.19 2.46 4.35
N THR A 286 30.77 3.32 5.19
CA THR A 286 32.21 3.46 5.36
C THR A 286 32.78 2.22 6.02
#